data_0856ec9c0882b154442f839376151779
#
_entry.id   0856ec9c0882b154442f839376151779
#
_cell.length_a   1.000
_cell.length_b   1.000
_cell.length_c   1.000
_cell.angle_alpha   90.00
_cell.angle_beta   90.00
_cell.angle_gamma   90.00
#
_symmetry.space_group_name_H-M   'P 1'
#
loop_
_entity.id
_entity.type
_entity.pdbx_description
1 polymer ?
#
loop_
_entity_poly.entity_id
_entity_poly.type
_entity_poly.pdbx_seq_one_letter_code
_entity_poly.pdbx_strand_id
1 'polypeptide(L)'
;MGIGKAVFLMAGSLRLIWRFRLRSGLMLLSALLGVGGVISAISYAAEGRLKVLNRIQRLGTNVLVVTPQLSRNVGGRRKTGTIVTTLVAADYAEILREIPEIEKSSATVTSSFLVKAGDLSKSNCLVMGTEPAFARIRHWQTTEGEFYGIAEMRRSARVAVLGSMVRRDLFGSESPIGKRMFINGVPFEVMGVLEERGQGLDAANEDNQVYVPLSTAMRRLANVDYFSAILFAVTRWDRMDETTEAIHGVLSKRHRAPGHLPEDFQVQNQKALIDTEIASSHRLTLLVRWVGLSGLLVSGLGILAICWMAVGERVVEIGIRRALGATKSDIFLQFLFEAVVISVLGSFAGLMAGRRATESIAERADLPFFFDWTTAAFVAGLAIWMNLVFALVPSRRAALLDPIRALQSE
;
A
#
# COMPACT_ATOMS: atom_id res chain seq x y z
N MET A 1 -53.01 -4.60 0.80
CA MET A 1 -52.61 -4.88 2.19
C MET A 1 -52.65 -3.59 2.96
N GLY A 2 -53.56 -3.40 3.94
CA GLY A 2 -53.75 -2.10 4.59
C GLY A 2 -52.56 -1.75 5.48
N ILE A 3 -52.14 -0.47 5.48
CA ILE A 3 -51.02 0.09 6.25
C ILE A 3 -51.06 -0.34 7.74
N GLY A 4 -52.25 -0.49 8.31
CA GLY A 4 -52.46 -0.95 9.69
C GLY A 4 -51.98 -2.40 9.96
N LYS A 5 -52.13 -3.34 9.00
CA LYS A 5 -51.62 -4.70 9.14
C LYS A 5 -50.10 -4.77 9.10
N ALA A 6 -49.46 -3.96 8.25
CA ALA A 6 -47.98 -3.88 8.20
C ALA A 6 -47.41 -3.33 9.50
N VAL A 7 -47.98 -2.26 10.07
CA VAL A 7 -47.55 -1.67 11.34
C VAL A 7 -47.72 -2.66 12.52
N PHE A 8 -48.79 -3.43 12.53
CA PHE A 8 -49.02 -4.44 13.56
C PHE A 8 -48.02 -5.59 13.48
N LEU A 9 -47.68 -6.06 12.28
CA LEU A 9 -46.63 -7.07 12.05
C LEU A 9 -45.23 -6.55 12.44
N MET A 10 -44.95 -5.28 12.12
CA MET A 10 -43.71 -4.63 12.51
C MET A 10 -43.52 -4.53 14.04
N ALA A 11 -44.56 -4.05 14.73
CA ALA A 11 -44.53 -3.94 16.20
C ALA A 11 -44.40 -5.32 16.89
N GLY A 12 -45.03 -6.35 16.32
CA GLY A 12 -44.93 -7.73 16.78
C GLY A 12 -43.50 -8.26 16.62
N SER A 13 -42.88 -8.03 15.49
CA SER A 13 -41.50 -8.48 15.20
C SER A 13 -40.46 -7.82 16.12
N LEU A 14 -40.60 -6.52 16.42
CA LEU A 14 -39.69 -5.84 17.35
C LEU A 14 -39.75 -6.39 18.77
N ARG A 15 -40.97 -6.68 19.25
CA ARG A 15 -41.14 -7.31 20.59
C ARG A 15 -40.53 -8.72 20.66
N LEU A 16 -40.57 -9.46 19.58
CA LEU A 16 -39.97 -10.80 19.46
C LEU A 16 -38.44 -10.77 19.47
N ILE A 17 -37.82 -9.79 18.82
CA ILE A 17 -36.37 -9.55 18.86
C ILE A 17 -35.90 -9.33 20.31
N TRP A 18 -36.64 -8.57 21.08
CA TRP A 18 -36.35 -8.30 22.50
C TRP A 18 -36.58 -9.53 23.41
N ARG A 19 -37.57 -10.34 23.10
CA ARG A 19 -37.90 -11.55 23.89
C ARG A 19 -36.83 -12.66 23.75
N PHE A 20 -36.22 -12.81 22.55
CA PHE A 20 -35.20 -13.83 22.25
C PHE A 20 -33.81 -13.20 22.05
N ARG A 21 -33.34 -12.48 23.08
CA ARG A 21 -32.13 -11.64 23.04
C ARG A 21 -30.87 -12.38 22.56
N LEU A 22 -30.67 -13.62 23.05
CA LEU A 22 -29.47 -14.41 22.72
C LEU A 22 -29.41 -14.75 21.22
N ARG A 23 -30.53 -15.18 20.64
CA ARG A 23 -30.63 -15.53 19.22
C ARG A 23 -30.48 -14.32 18.33
N SER A 24 -31.22 -13.24 18.63
CA SER A 24 -31.12 -12.00 17.88
C SER A 24 -29.72 -11.41 17.97
N GLY A 25 -29.07 -11.52 19.14
CA GLY A 25 -27.68 -11.13 19.35
C GLY A 25 -26.69 -11.94 18.51
N LEU A 26 -26.87 -13.25 18.38
CA LEU A 26 -26.04 -14.12 17.53
C LEU A 26 -26.21 -13.79 16.03
N MET A 27 -27.44 -13.49 15.57
CA MET A 27 -27.70 -13.03 14.20
C MET A 27 -27.03 -11.68 13.92
N LEU A 28 -27.18 -10.73 14.84
CA LEU A 28 -26.51 -9.43 14.75
C LEU A 28 -24.99 -9.58 14.72
N LEU A 29 -24.43 -10.43 15.59
CA LEU A 29 -22.99 -10.69 15.64
C LEU A 29 -22.50 -11.33 14.35
N SER A 30 -23.24 -12.29 13.77
CA SER A 30 -22.91 -12.91 12.49
C SER A 30 -22.87 -11.87 11.36
N ALA A 31 -23.89 -11.00 11.27
CA ALA A 31 -23.96 -9.93 10.28
C ALA A 31 -22.85 -8.88 10.52
N LEU A 32 -22.59 -8.51 11.77
CA LEU A 32 -21.54 -7.56 12.15
C LEU A 32 -20.16 -8.08 11.75
N LEU A 33 -19.82 -9.33 12.09
CA LEU A 33 -18.52 -9.94 11.75
C LEU A 33 -18.36 -10.11 10.24
N GLY A 34 -19.42 -10.51 9.53
CA GLY A 34 -19.40 -10.64 8.08
C GLY A 34 -19.12 -9.30 7.40
N VAL A 35 -19.91 -8.28 7.70
CA VAL A 35 -19.78 -6.95 7.08
C VAL A 35 -18.52 -6.23 7.56
N GLY A 36 -18.28 -6.20 8.86
CA GLY A 36 -17.13 -5.50 9.46
C GLY A 36 -15.80 -6.08 9.01
N GLY A 37 -15.70 -7.42 8.98
CA GLY A 37 -14.50 -8.11 8.50
C GLY A 37 -14.20 -7.81 7.02
N VAL A 38 -15.24 -7.84 6.18
CA VAL A 38 -15.09 -7.53 4.73
C VAL A 38 -14.66 -6.08 4.52
N ILE A 39 -15.32 -5.14 5.19
CA ILE A 39 -14.98 -3.72 5.07
C ILE A 39 -13.55 -3.47 5.53
N SER A 40 -13.14 -4.01 6.70
CA SER A 40 -11.77 -3.85 7.19
C SER A 40 -10.73 -4.42 6.23
N ALA A 41 -10.99 -5.60 5.65
CA ALA A 41 -10.08 -6.25 4.71
C ALA A 41 -9.93 -5.46 3.41
N ILE A 42 -11.04 -4.95 2.83
CA ILE A 42 -11.01 -4.15 1.60
C ILE A 42 -10.31 -2.81 1.84
N SER A 43 -10.60 -2.13 2.94
CA SER A 43 -9.99 -0.85 3.29
C SER A 43 -8.48 -1.00 3.49
N TYR A 44 -8.04 -2.01 4.22
CA TYR A 44 -6.62 -2.31 4.40
C TYR A 44 -5.89 -2.56 3.07
N ALA A 45 -6.51 -3.33 2.16
CA ALA A 45 -5.94 -3.55 0.82
C ALA A 45 -5.86 -2.25 -0.01
N ALA A 46 -6.85 -1.36 0.11
CA ALA A 46 -6.85 -0.06 -0.57
C ALA A 46 -5.77 0.89 -0.03
N GLU A 47 -5.58 0.93 1.30
CA GLU A 47 -4.53 1.71 1.96
C GLU A 47 -3.13 1.26 1.54
N GLY A 48 -2.89 -0.07 1.51
CA GLY A 48 -1.65 -0.65 1.02
C GLY A 48 -1.35 -0.26 -0.43
N ARG A 49 -2.38 -0.29 -1.30
CA ARG A 49 -2.25 0.15 -2.69
C ARG A 49 -1.92 1.63 -2.82
N LEU A 50 -2.56 2.49 -2.04
CA LEU A 50 -2.27 3.93 -2.03
C LEU A 50 -0.83 4.22 -1.59
N LYS A 51 -0.33 3.51 -0.56
CA LYS A 51 1.06 3.64 -0.11
C LYS A 51 2.04 3.28 -1.23
N VAL A 52 1.78 2.20 -1.98
CA VAL A 52 2.59 1.80 -3.14
C VAL A 52 2.53 2.86 -4.24
N LEU A 53 1.34 3.32 -4.63
CA LEU A 53 1.19 4.34 -5.68
C LEU A 53 1.87 5.67 -5.32
N ASN A 54 1.73 6.15 -4.08
CA ASN A 54 2.40 7.35 -3.60
C ASN A 54 3.93 7.19 -3.63
N ARG A 55 4.43 6.01 -3.26
CA ARG A 55 5.86 5.69 -3.33
C ARG A 55 6.37 5.74 -4.78
N ILE A 56 5.63 5.15 -5.72
CA ILE A 56 5.95 5.16 -7.14
C ILE A 56 6.02 6.59 -7.69
N GLN A 57 5.03 7.43 -7.38
CA GLN A 57 4.99 8.84 -7.85
C GLN A 57 6.19 9.66 -7.35
N ARG A 58 6.65 9.42 -6.12
CA ARG A 58 7.81 10.11 -5.54
C ARG A 58 9.14 9.70 -6.15
N LEU A 59 9.23 8.52 -6.76
CA LEU A 59 10.48 7.98 -7.29
C LEU A 59 10.83 8.50 -8.70
N GLY A 60 9.87 9.12 -9.39
CA GLY A 60 9.99 9.45 -10.81
C GLY A 60 9.64 8.22 -11.67
N THR A 61 8.61 8.33 -12.48
CA THR A 61 8.03 7.17 -13.19
C THR A 61 8.87 6.69 -14.37
N ASN A 62 9.64 7.58 -15.00
CA ASN A 62 10.36 7.32 -16.25
C ASN A 62 11.88 7.21 -16.04
N VAL A 63 12.33 6.56 -14.96
CA VAL A 63 13.75 6.50 -14.60
C VAL A 63 14.31 5.10 -14.83
N LEU A 64 15.42 5.03 -15.56
CA LEU A 64 16.28 3.85 -15.66
C LEU A 64 17.49 4.06 -14.76
N VAL A 65 17.85 3.05 -14.00
CA VAL A 65 19.02 3.09 -13.11
C VAL A 65 20.03 2.05 -13.55
N VAL A 66 21.21 2.49 -13.91
CA VAL A 66 22.35 1.60 -14.23
C VAL A 66 23.22 1.50 -13.00
N THR A 67 23.43 0.29 -12.53
CA THR A 67 24.30 0.00 -11.37
C THR A 67 25.35 -1.05 -11.74
N PRO A 68 26.54 -1.01 -11.14
CA PRO A 68 27.49 -2.08 -11.29
C PRO A 68 26.94 -3.35 -10.63
N GLN A 69 27.15 -4.50 -11.25
CA GLN A 69 26.67 -5.78 -10.71
C GLN A 69 27.63 -6.29 -9.63
N LEU A 70 27.16 -6.28 -8.37
CA LEU A 70 27.94 -6.63 -7.18
C LEU A 70 28.13 -8.14 -6.98
N SER A 71 27.53 -9.00 -7.81
CA SER A 71 27.56 -10.44 -7.61
C SER A 71 28.08 -11.20 -8.84
N ARG A 72 29.24 -11.78 -8.72
CA ARG A 72 29.81 -12.73 -9.67
C ARG A 72 29.49 -14.15 -9.22
N ASN A 73 28.65 -14.86 -9.97
CA ASN A 73 28.51 -16.31 -9.80
C ASN A 73 29.73 -17.02 -10.41
N VAL A 74 30.68 -17.36 -9.59
CA VAL A 74 31.82 -18.19 -10.03
C VAL A 74 31.65 -19.57 -9.41
N GLY A 75 31.37 -20.58 -10.25
CA GLY A 75 31.30 -21.98 -9.81
C GLY A 75 30.18 -22.29 -8.81
N GLY A 76 28.98 -21.68 -8.94
CA GLY A 76 27.80 -21.96 -8.08
C GLY A 76 27.87 -21.35 -6.69
N ARG A 77 28.89 -20.55 -6.36
CA ARG A 77 28.98 -19.79 -5.12
C ARG A 77 28.86 -18.28 -5.40
N ARG A 78 27.86 -17.64 -4.80
CA ARG A 78 27.75 -16.17 -4.77
C ARG A 78 28.93 -15.60 -3.96
N LYS A 79 29.93 -15.02 -4.62
CA LYS A 79 30.89 -14.16 -3.93
C LYS A 79 30.32 -12.75 -3.84
N THR A 80 29.74 -12.43 -2.70
CA THR A 80 29.36 -11.09 -2.33
C THR A 80 30.61 -10.39 -1.77
N GLY A 81 31.02 -9.25 -2.33
CA GLY A 81 32.02 -8.43 -1.65
C GLY A 81 33.07 -7.72 -2.49
N THR A 82 33.06 -7.80 -3.81
CA THR A 82 33.98 -6.96 -4.60
C THR A 82 33.17 -5.77 -5.17
N ILE A 83 33.52 -4.55 -4.77
CA ILE A 83 32.97 -3.34 -5.40
C ILE A 83 33.43 -3.37 -6.85
N VAL A 84 32.47 -3.48 -7.77
CA VAL A 84 32.74 -3.45 -9.22
C VAL A 84 32.82 -1.99 -9.63
N THR A 85 33.99 -1.54 -10.09
CA THR A 85 34.29 -0.13 -10.41
C THR A 85 34.30 0.09 -11.92
N THR A 86 33.36 -0.52 -12.63
CA THR A 86 33.38 -0.56 -14.10
C THR A 86 32.64 0.59 -14.77
N LEU A 87 31.67 1.20 -14.09
CA LEU A 87 30.94 2.34 -14.65
C LEU A 87 31.77 3.63 -14.55
N VAL A 88 32.22 4.13 -15.67
CA VAL A 88 33.09 5.33 -15.75
C VAL A 88 32.46 6.46 -16.57
N ALA A 89 33.06 7.65 -16.51
CA ALA A 89 32.57 8.83 -17.23
C ALA A 89 32.48 8.62 -18.76
N ALA A 90 33.32 7.76 -19.32
CA ALA A 90 33.29 7.44 -20.74
C ALA A 90 32.04 6.65 -21.15
N ASP A 91 31.53 5.77 -20.27
CA ASP A 91 30.29 5.03 -20.52
C ASP A 91 29.08 5.94 -20.46
N TYR A 92 29.06 6.83 -19.46
CA TYR A 92 28.02 7.86 -19.33
C TYR A 92 27.92 8.77 -20.55
N ALA A 93 29.06 9.26 -21.04
CA ALA A 93 29.12 10.12 -22.24
C ALA A 93 28.66 9.39 -23.51
N GLU A 94 29.02 8.11 -23.67
CA GLU A 94 28.64 7.29 -24.83
C GLU A 94 27.15 7.01 -24.86
N ILE A 95 26.56 6.65 -23.71
CA ILE A 95 25.11 6.44 -23.60
C ILE A 95 24.34 7.70 -24.00
N LEU A 96 24.75 8.86 -23.52
CA LEU A 96 24.11 10.14 -23.87
C LEU A 96 24.26 10.52 -25.35
N ARG A 97 25.34 10.07 -26.00
CA ARG A 97 25.59 10.30 -27.42
C ARG A 97 24.72 9.42 -28.33
N GLU A 98 24.56 8.14 -27.94
CA GLU A 98 23.86 7.15 -28.77
C GLU A 98 22.35 7.11 -28.56
N ILE A 99 21.85 7.60 -27.41
CA ILE A 99 20.44 7.47 -27.03
C ILE A 99 19.81 8.84 -26.81
N PRO A 100 19.19 9.45 -27.84
CA PRO A 100 18.58 10.78 -27.76
C PRO A 100 17.27 10.83 -26.96
N GLU A 101 16.65 9.69 -26.63
CA GLU A 101 15.45 9.59 -25.84
C GLU A 101 15.66 9.95 -24.35
N ILE A 102 16.91 10.07 -23.91
CA ILE A 102 17.27 10.48 -22.56
C ILE A 102 17.13 11.99 -22.42
N GLU A 103 16.12 12.42 -21.65
CA GLU A 103 15.87 13.86 -21.43
C GLU A 103 16.82 14.46 -20.39
N LYS A 104 17.01 13.73 -19.29
CA LYS A 104 17.88 14.13 -18.17
C LYS A 104 18.66 12.93 -17.67
N SER A 105 19.82 13.17 -17.13
CA SER A 105 20.66 12.14 -16.55
C SER A 105 21.39 12.67 -15.32
N SER A 106 21.79 11.77 -14.44
CA SER A 106 22.63 12.07 -13.28
C SER A 106 23.46 10.87 -12.89
N ALA A 107 24.78 11.04 -12.91
CA ALA A 107 25.68 10.08 -12.29
C ALA A 107 25.71 10.31 -10.77
N THR A 108 25.93 9.22 -10.02
CA THR A 108 26.01 9.25 -8.56
C THR A 108 27.19 8.45 -8.04
N VAL A 109 27.77 8.92 -6.93
CA VAL A 109 28.76 8.21 -6.13
C VAL A 109 28.29 8.17 -4.70
N THR A 110 28.14 6.99 -4.14
CA THR A 110 27.63 6.79 -2.77
C THR A 110 28.71 6.15 -1.92
N SER A 111 28.97 6.74 -0.77
CA SER A 111 29.90 6.20 0.24
C SER A 111 29.39 6.53 1.64
N SER A 112 29.82 5.73 2.62
CA SER A 112 29.45 5.93 4.02
C SER A 112 30.55 6.65 4.75
N PHE A 113 30.23 7.75 5.43
CA PHE A 113 31.19 8.56 6.17
C PHE A 113 30.67 8.93 7.58
N LEU A 114 31.62 9.36 8.41
CA LEU A 114 31.31 10.03 9.66
C LEU A 114 30.96 11.48 9.37
N VAL A 115 29.80 11.91 9.83
CA VAL A 115 29.30 13.28 9.68
C VAL A 115 29.22 13.93 11.06
N LYS A 116 29.72 15.17 11.20
CA LYS A 116 29.74 15.93 12.47
C LYS A 116 29.23 17.35 12.27
N ALA A 117 28.43 17.83 13.23
CA ALA A 117 28.02 19.23 13.32
C ALA A 117 28.12 19.67 14.80
N GLY A 118 29.01 20.62 15.11
CA GLY A 118 29.33 20.95 16.48
C GLY A 118 29.82 19.72 17.28
N ASP A 119 29.16 19.44 18.40
CA ASP A 119 29.46 18.28 19.25
C ASP A 119 28.73 17.01 18.86
N LEU A 120 27.74 17.10 17.97
CA LEU A 120 26.97 15.98 17.50
C LEU A 120 27.66 15.28 16.33
N SER A 121 27.59 13.95 16.34
CA SER A 121 28.16 13.14 15.24
C SER A 121 27.27 11.96 14.90
N LYS A 122 27.29 11.60 13.61
CA LYS A 122 26.57 10.45 13.08
C LYS A 122 27.54 9.57 12.28
N SER A 123 27.76 8.35 12.77
CA SER A 123 28.56 7.35 12.09
C SER A 123 27.75 6.64 11.00
N ASN A 124 28.41 6.12 9.98
CA ASN A 124 27.78 5.38 8.86
C ASN A 124 26.65 6.17 8.17
N CYS A 125 26.80 7.50 8.04
CA CYS A 125 25.89 8.31 7.26
C CYS A 125 26.19 8.14 5.78
N LEU A 126 25.18 7.80 4.96
CA LEU A 126 25.34 7.72 3.52
C LEU A 126 25.49 9.14 2.95
N VAL A 127 26.60 9.35 2.24
CA VAL A 127 26.87 10.60 1.52
C VAL A 127 26.83 10.29 0.04
N MET A 128 25.89 10.92 -0.67
CA MET A 128 25.70 10.74 -2.09
C MET A 128 26.17 11.97 -2.84
N GLY A 129 27.19 11.79 -3.67
CA GLY A 129 27.59 12.78 -4.67
C GLY A 129 26.66 12.70 -5.87
N THR A 130 26.00 13.80 -6.24
CA THR A 130 25.05 13.81 -7.35
C THR A 130 25.24 15.02 -8.26
N GLU A 131 24.69 14.96 -9.47
CA GLU A 131 24.55 16.11 -10.33
C GLU A 131 23.28 16.92 -9.99
N PRO A 132 23.20 18.22 -10.35
CA PRO A 132 22.02 19.05 -10.08
C PRO A 132 20.72 18.51 -10.71
N ALA A 133 20.85 17.74 -11.81
CA ALA A 133 19.71 17.09 -12.46
C ALA A 133 19.04 16.02 -11.59
N PHE A 134 19.75 15.45 -10.62
CA PHE A 134 19.23 14.42 -9.72
C PHE A 134 17.95 14.84 -9.01
N ALA A 135 17.96 16.03 -8.42
CA ALA A 135 16.79 16.55 -7.71
C ALA A 135 15.57 16.67 -8.64
N ARG A 136 15.78 17.08 -9.90
CA ARG A 136 14.71 17.18 -10.91
C ARG A 136 14.22 15.81 -11.39
N ILE A 137 15.13 14.86 -11.60
CA ILE A 137 14.80 13.47 -11.99
C ILE A 137 13.98 12.80 -10.90
N ARG A 138 14.32 13.03 -9.63
CA ARG A 138 13.67 12.44 -8.47
C ARG A 138 12.51 13.28 -7.93
N HIS A 139 12.16 14.40 -8.56
CA HIS A 139 11.15 15.36 -8.08
C HIS A 139 11.35 15.76 -6.63
N TRP A 140 12.61 15.96 -6.19
CA TRP A 140 12.96 16.39 -4.86
C TRP A 140 12.60 17.86 -4.63
N GLN A 141 11.95 18.14 -3.49
CA GLN A 141 11.71 19.47 -3.00
C GLN A 141 12.54 19.73 -1.75
N THR A 142 12.96 20.99 -1.57
CA THR A 142 13.62 21.44 -0.34
C THR A 142 12.59 22.08 0.58
N THR A 143 12.63 21.72 1.87
CA THR A 143 11.80 22.35 2.91
C THR A 143 12.45 23.63 3.44
N GLU A 144 13.80 23.66 3.46
CA GLU A 144 14.59 24.82 3.84
C GLU A 144 15.74 24.99 2.84
N GLY A 145 16.04 26.21 2.44
CA GLY A 145 17.15 26.52 1.51
C GLY A 145 16.91 26.01 0.09
N GLU A 146 17.99 25.70 -0.62
CA GLU A 146 17.99 25.30 -2.01
C GLU A 146 18.89 24.09 -2.28
N PHE A 147 18.61 23.35 -3.37
CA PHE A 147 19.52 22.34 -3.88
C PHE A 147 20.62 23.01 -4.71
N TYR A 148 21.86 22.47 -4.63
CA TYR A 148 22.99 23.05 -5.36
C TYR A 148 22.79 22.98 -6.88
N GLY A 149 23.37 23.99 -7.56
CA GLY A 149 23.30 24.14 -9.01
C GLY A 149 24.57 23.70 -9.75
N ILE A 150 24.57 23.98 -11.07
CA ILE A 150 25.70 23.69 -11.96
C ILE A 150 26.96 24.48 -11.54
N ALA A 151 26.80 25.70 -11.00
CA ALA A 151 27.91 26.55 -10.57
C ALA A 151 28.68 25.88 -9.41
N GLU A 152 27.98 25.35 -8.41
CA GLU A 152 28.56 24.64 -7.27
C GLU A 152 29.26 23.35 -7.72
N MET A 153 28.67 22.64 -8.65
CA MET A 153 29.24 21.41 -9.21
C MET A 153 30.54 21.70 -9.98
N ARG A 154 30.57 22.72 -10.84
CA ARG A 154 31.77 23.08 -11.66
C ARG A 154 32.97 23.46 -10.80
N ARG A 155 32.78 24.27 -9.74
CA ARG A 155 33.84 24.68 -8.81
C ARG A 155 34.14 23.67 -7.71
N SER A 156 33.51 22.49 -7.74
CA SER A 156 33.62 21.46 -6.68
C SER A 156 33.41 22.10 -5.30
N ALA A 157 32.31 22.84 -5.16
CA ALA A 157 32.00 23.56 -3.92
C ALA A 157 31.74 22.58 -2.77
N ARG A 158 32.13 22.95 -1.57
CA ARG A 158 31.90 22.19 -0.34
C ARG A 158 30.55 22.58 0.26
N VAL A 159 29.49 22.28 -0.44
CA VAL A 159 28.10 22.48 -0.01
C VAL A 159 27.41 21.15 0.15
N ALA A 160 26.46 21.09 1.08
CA ALA A 160 25.70 19.87 1.37
C ALA A 160 24.21 20.18 1.50
N VAL A 161 23.38 19.24 1.04
CA VAL A 161 21.93 19.22 1.25
C VAL A 161 21.62 18.03 2.12
N LEU A 162 20.85 18.24 3.18
CA LEU A 162 20.58 17.23 4.21
C LEU A 162 19.24 16.55 3.98
N GLY A 163 19.18 15.24 4.20
CA GLY A 163 17.93 14.54 4.43
C GLY A 163 17.32 14.92 5.77
N SER A 164 16.00 14.80 5.90
CA SER A 164 15.24 15.27 7.07
C SER A 164 15.70 14.64 8.40
N MET A 165 16.07 13.36 8.38
CA MET A 165 16.57 12.66 9.57
C MET A 165 17.95 13.12 9.99
N VAL A 166 18.87 13.35 9.03
CA VAL A 166 20.21 13.88 9.31
C VAL A 166 20.11 15.29 9.90
N ARG A 167 19.20 16.12 9.38
CA ARG A 167 18.92 17.45 9.92
C ARG A 167 18.46 17.36 11.37
N ARG A 168 17.51 16.48 11.70
CA ARG A 168 17.02 16.28 13.08
C ARG A 168 18.12 15.82 14.03
N ASP A 169 18.94 14.86 13.58
CA ASP A 169 19.97 14.24 14.44
C ASP A 169 21.15 15.17 14.72
N LEU A 170 21.53 16.06 13.79
CA LEU A 170 22.71 16.90 13.90
C LEU A 170 22.41 18.36 14.29
N PHE A 171 21.19 18.85 14.03
CA PHE A 171 20.84 20.27 14.27
C PHE A 171 19.59 20.43 15.14
N GLY A 172 18.89 19.34 15.46
CA GLY A 172 17.69 19.38 16.31
C GLY A 172 16.59 20.28 15.73
N SER A 173 16.18 21.31 16.45
CA SER A 173 15.16 22.28 16.03
C SER A 173 15.75 23.53 15.34
N GLU A 174 17.08 23.70 15.35
CA GLU A 174 17.71 24.88 14.76
C GLU A 174 17.80 24.76 13.22
N SER A 175 17.68 25.87 12.49
CA SER A 175 17.93 25.89 11.06
C SER A 175 19.40 25.58 10.76
N PRO A 176 19.68 24.59 9.91
CA PRO A 176 21.03 24.21 9.54
C PRO A 176 21.64 25.10 8.44
N ILE A 177 20.81 25.91 7.76
CA ILE A 177 21.24 26.68 6.57
C ILE A 177 22.37 27.63 6.88
N GLY A 178 23.43 27.61 6.06
CA GLY A 178 24.64 28.41 6.23
C GLY A 178 25.58 27.92 7.35
N LYS A 179 25.16 26.91 8.15
CA LYS A 179 26.03 26.34 9.18
C LYS A 179 27.06 25.38 8.57
N ARG A 180 28.18 25.23 9.26
CA ARG A 180 29.27 24.33 8.88
C ARG A 180 29.06 22.96 9.50
N MET A 181 29.26 21.90 8.68
CA MET A 181 29.35 20.52 9.10
C MET A 181 30.62 19.88 8.54
N PHE A 182 31.05 18.77 9.10
CA PHE A 182 32.24 18.04 8.66
C PHE A 182 31.81 16.65 8.15
N ILE A 183 32.20 16.33 6.92
CA ILE A 183 32.06 15.00 6.35
C ILE A 183 33.46 14.42 6.21
N ASN A 184 33.75 13.35 6.93
CA ASN A 184 35.08 12.74 6.97
C ASN A 184 36.20 13.76 7.23
N GLY A 185 35.96 14.70 8.13
CA GLY A 185 36.94 15.79 8.47
C GLY A 185 36.98 16.96 7.48
N VAL A 186 36.31 16.88 6.33
CA VAL A 186 36.23 17.96 5.34
C VAL A 186 35.06 18.89 5.69
N PRO A 187 35.26 20.22 5.79
CA PRO A 187 34.17 21.15 6.07
C PRO A 187 33.26 21.37 4.88
N PHE A 188 31.95 21.35 5.14
CA PHE A 188 30.86 21.65 4.18
C PHE A 188 29.93 22.71 4.78
N GLU A 189 29.35 23.53 3.94
CA GLU A 189 28.28 24.46 4.29
C GLU A 189 26.94 23.85 3.92
N VAL A 190 25.96 23.88 4.84
CA VAL A 190 24.62 23.37 4.57
C VAL A 190 23.85 24.38 3.73
N MET A 191 23.42 23.97 2.55
CA MET A 191 22.71 24.79 1.58
C MET A 191 21.20 24.55 1.58
N GLY A 192 20.76 23.34 1.93
CA GLY A 192 19.35 23.00 1.93
C GLY A 192 19.03 21.77 2.78
N VAL A 193 17.73 21.58 3.04
CA VAL A 193 17.15 20.41 3.68
C VAL A 193 16.05 19.86 2.76
N LEU A 194 16.08 18.56 2.51
CA LEU A 194 15.08 17.90 1.67
C LEU A 194 13.81 17.57 2.47
N GLU A 195 12.71 17.46 1.75
CA GLU A 195 11.43 16.95 2.30
C GLU A 195 11.57 15.50 2.80
N GLU A 196 10.74 15.12 3.77
CA GLU A 196 10.71 13.76 4.30
C GLU A 196 10.06 12.79 3.31
N ARG A 197 10.75 11.68 2.98
CA ARG A 197 10.28 10.66 2.02
C ARG A 197 10.30 9.24 2.57
N GLY A 198 11.09 8.98 3.59
CA GLY A 198 11.25 7.66 4.19
C GLY A 198 12.15 6.73 3.37
N GLN A 199 11.75 5.46 3.25
CA GLN A 199 12.54 4.46 2.53
C GLN A 199 12.35 4.55 1.01
N GLY A 200 13.45 4.56 0.27
CA GLY A 200 13.51 4.41 -1.18
C GLY A 200 13.14 3.00 -1.68
N LEU A 201 13.20 2.77 -3.00
CA LEU A 201 12.94 1.45 -3.61
C LEU A 201 13.99 0.39 -3.22
N ASP A 202 15.21 0.81 -3.04
CA ASP A 202 16.37 0.01 -2.61
C ASP A 202 16.39 -0.28 -1.11
N ALA A 203 15.29 0.01 -0.41
CA ALA A 203 15.14 -0.06 1.04
C ALA A 203 16.11 0.85 1.84
N ALA A 204 16.92 1.67 1.17
CA ALA A 204 17.71 2.70 1.82
C ALA A 204 16.81 3.83 2.32
N ASN A 205 17.07 4.33 3.53
CA ASN A 205 16.33 5.47 4.07
C ASN A 205 16.90 6.75 3.46
N GLU A 206 16.16 7.38 2.56
CA GLU A 206 16.56 8.61 1.85
C GLU A 206 16.66 9.80 2.79
N ASP A 207 15.93 9.79 3.91
CA ASP A 207 15.99 10.83 4.93
C ASP A 207 17.29 10.78 5.75
N ASN A 208 17.97 9.63 5.74
CA ASN A 208 19.23 9.40 6.44
C ASN A 208 20.45 9.54 5.53
N GLN A 209 20.41 10.49 4.60
CA GLN A 209 21.46 10.72 3.61
C GLN A 209 21.87 12.19 3.55
N VAL A 210 23.10 12.44 3.09
CA VAL A 210 23.64 13.78 2.79
C VAL A 210 23.97 13.83 1.30
N TYR A 211 23.56 14.87 0.62
CA TYR A 211 23.78 15.08 -0.80
C TYR A 211 24.81 16.17 -1.01
N VAL A 212 25.81 15.89 -1.81
CA VAL A 212 26.90 16.83 -2.16
C VAL A 212 27.14 16.86 -3.67
N PRO A 213 27.75 17.90 -4.24
CA PRO A 213 28.08 17.90 -5.66
C PRO A 213 28.95 16.70 -6.05
N LEU A 214 28.62 16.03 -7.17
CA LEU A 214 29.32 14.82 -7.65
C LEU A 214 30.84 15.03 -7.74
N SER A 215 31.26 16.15 -8.32
CA SER A 215 32.68 16.51 -8.44
C SER A 215 33.39 16.64 -7.09
N THR A 216 32.68 17.10 -6.07
CA THR A 216 33.22 17.22 -4.69
C THR A 216 33.32 15.86 -4.02
N ALA A 217 32.26 15.02 -4.18
CA ALA A 217 32.28 13.66 -3.66
C ALA A 217 33.42 12.83 -4.24
N MET A 218 33.57 12.83 -5.57
CA MET A 218 34.61 12.06 -6.27
C MET A 218 36.01 12.51 -5.91
N ARG A 219 36.27 13.81 -5.88
CA ARG A 219 37.66 14.33 -5.73
C ARG A 219 38.08 14.56 -4.28
N ARG A 220 37.13 14.83 -3.38
CA ARG A 220 37.47 15.28 -2.02
C ARG A 220 37.07 14.34 -0.90
N LEU A 221 36.07 13.47 -1.13
CA LEU A 221 35.57 12.54 -0.12
C LEU A 221 35.99 11.12 -0.41
N ALA A 222 35.62 10.59 -1.56
CA ALA A 222 35.84 9.19 -1.91
C ALA A 222 37.13 8.94 -2.69
N ASN A 223 37.67 9.95 -3.38
CA ASN A 223 38.83 9.85 -4.27
C ASN A 223 38.71 8.69 -5.26
N VAL A 224 37.63 8.71 -6.05
CA VAL A 224 37.28 7.65 -7.03
C VAL A 224 36.99 8.26 -8.38
N ASP A 225 37.13 7.44 -9.46
CA ASP A 225 36.89 7.80 -10.85
C ASP A 225 35.74 6.99 -11.49
N TYR A 226 35.02 6.23 -10.69
CA TYR A 226 33.87 5.42 -11.10
C TYR A 226 32.56 5.91 -10.46
N PHE A 227 31.44 5.49 -11.02
CA PHE A 227 30.09 5.80 -10.52
C PHE A 227 29.50 4.60 -9.77
N SER A 228 28.76 4.89 -8.70
CA SER A 228 27.97 3.90 -7.96
C SER A 228 26.65 3.59 -8.66
N ALA A 229 26.09 4.57 -9.35
CA ALA A 229 24.94 4.40 -10.21
C ALA A 229 24.83 5.57 -11.20
N ILE A 230 24.12 5.33 -12.29
CA ILE A 230 23.75 6.38 -13.27
C ILE A 230 22.24 6.31 -13.46
N LEU A 231 21.57 7.44 -13.28
CA LEU A 231 20.13 7.60 -13.47
C LEU A 231 19.88 8.26 -14.82
N PHE A 232 18.93 7.73 -15.58
CA PHE A 232 18.47 8.28 -16.85
C PHE A 232 16.97 8.47 -16.80
N ALA A 233 16.51 9.71 -17.03
CA ALA A 233 15.09 10.00 -17.21
C ALA A 233 14.76 9.95 -18.69
N VAL A 234 13.84 9.08 -19.07
CA VAL A 234 13.39 8.88 -20.44
C VAL A 234 12.18 9.76 -20.71
N THR A 235 12.11 10.38 -21.90
CA THR A 235 11.03 11.31 -22.26
C THR A 235 9.64 10.64 -22.23
N ARG A 236 9.56 9.37 -22.63
CA ARG A 236 8.30 8.65 -22.82
C ARG A 236 8.29 7.30 -22.11
N TRP A 237 7.23 7.04 -21.37
CA TRP A 237 7.00 5.80 -20.64
C TRP A 237 6.99 4.54 -21.55
N ASP A 238 6.39 4.65 -22.71
CA ASP A 238 6.30 3.56 -23.68
C ASP A 238 7.64 3.16 -24.30
N ARG A 239 8.64 4.07 -24.29
CA ARG A 239 9.98 3.82 -24.80
C ARG A 239 10.97 3.27 -23.77
N MET A 240 10.54 3.06 -22.52
CA MET A 240 11.45 2.63 -21.45
C MET A 240 12.10 1.28 -21.72
N ASP A 241 11.35 0.32 -22.25
CA ASP A 241 11.87 -1.02 -22.53
C ASP A 241 12.89 -0.98 -23.68
N GLU A 242 12.57 -0.26 -24.75
CA GLU A 242 13.47 -0.02 -25.90
C GLU A 242 14.76 0.70 -25.46
N THR A 243 14.62 1.73 -24.62
CA THR A 243 15.78 2.47 -24.08
C THR A 243 16.61 1.60 -23.14
N THR A 244 16.00 0.71 -22.39
CA THR A 244 16.70 -0.27 -21.54
C THR A 244 17.59 -1.19 -22.38
N GLU A 245 17.05 -1.72 -23.48
CA GLU A 245 17.81 -2.57 -24.41
C GLU A 245 18.92 -1.79 -25.11
N ALA A 246 18.67 -0.54 -25.49
CA ALA A 246 19.67 0.32 -26.09
C ALA A 246 20.85 0.59 -25.15
N ILE A 247 20.57 0.96 -23.87
CA ILE A 247 21.62 1.16 -22.85
C ILE A 247 22.41 -0.13 -22.64
N HIS A 248 21.70 -1.25 -22.53
CA HIS A 248 22.34 -2.58 -22.39
C HIS A 248 23.25 -2.88 -23.60
N GLY A 249 22.79 -2.60 -24.81
CA GLY A 249 23.59 -2.79 -26.03
C GLY A 249 24.85 -1.92 -26.08
N VAL A 250 24.78 -0.66 -25.66
CA VAL A 250 25.93 0.25 -25.58
C VAL A 250 26.95 -0.25 -24.56
N LEU A 251 26.50 -0.58 -23.34
CA LEU A 251 27.38 -1.05 -22.29
C LEU A 251 28.01 -2.42 -22.60
N SER A 252 27.23 -3.37 -23.13
CA SER A 252 27.75 -4.70 -23.52
C SER A 252 28.83 -4.61 -24.59
N LYS A 253 28.76 -3.65 -25.52
CA LYS A 253 29.82 -3.42 -26.51
C LYS A 253 31.11 -2.88 -25.87
N ARG A 254 30.97 -2.00 -24.86
CA ARG A 254 32.11 -1.33 -24.20
C ARG A 254 32.76 -2.23 -23.14
N HIS A 255 31.96 -2.95 -22.40
CA HIS A 255 32.38 -3.84 -21.30
C HIS A 255 32.63 -5.29 -21.79
N ARG A 256 33.04 -5.45 -23.06
CA ARG A 256 33.32 -6.77 -23.65
C ARG A 256 34.23 -7.58 -22.74
N ALA A 257 33.61 -8.44 -21.93
CA ALA A 257 34.36 -9.46 -21.21
C ALA A 257 34.85 -10.55 -22.19
N PRO A 258 36.12 -10.91 -22.22
CA PRO A 258 36.59 -12.06 -23.01
C PRO A 258 35.98 -13.35 -22.45
N GLY A 259 35.21 -14.05 -23.29
CA GLY A 259 34.56 -15.32 -22.91
C GLY A 259 33.27 -15.11 -22.09
N HIS A 260 32.47 -16.15 -21.93
CA HIS A 260 31.15 -16.19 -21.26
C HIS A 260 31.10 -15.70 -19.79
N LEU A 261 31.76 -14.57 -19.49
CA LEU A 261 31.69 -13.95 -18.16
C LEU A 261 30.33 -13.19 -18.03
N PRO A 262 29.71 -13.28 -16.86
CA PRO A 262 28.49 -12.51 -16.60
C PRO A 262 28.77 -10.99 -16.70
N GLU A 263 27.80 -10.25 -17.18
CA GLU A 263 27.86 -8.80 -17.27
C GLU A 263 28.18 -8.17 -15.91
N ASP A 264 28.97 -7.11 -15.93
CA ASP A 264 29.42 -6.40 -14.74
C ASP A 264 28.56 -5.19 -14.39
N PHE A 265 27.43 -5.02 -15.11
CA PHE A 265 26.43 -3.99 -14.88
C PHE A 265 25.01 -4.57 -14.90
N GLN A 266 24.08 -3.82 -14.35
CA GLN A 266 22.65 -4.11 -14.38
C GLN A 266 21.89 -2.85 -14.73
N VAL A 267 20.98 -2.92 -15.71
CA VAL A 267 20.03 -1.86 -16.02
C VAL A 267 18.71 -2.18 -15.35
N GLN A 268 18.34 -1.39 -14.35
CA GLN A 268 17.09 -1.53 -13.63
C GLN A 268 16.05 -0.61 -14.27
N ASN A 269 15.02 -1.21 -14.81
CA ASN A 269 13.87 -0.50 -15.34
C ASN A 269 12.82 -0.32 -14.23
N GLN A 270 12.60 0.92 -13.78
CA GLN A 270 11.60 1.19 -12.74
C GLN A 270 10.18 0.86 -13.21
N LYS A 271 9.89 0.95 -14.50
CA LYS A 271 8.60 0.53 -15.07
C LYS A 271 8.32 -0.95 -14.76
N ALA A 272 9.29 -1.84 -14.96
CA ALA A 272 9.14 -3.27 -14.70
C ALA A 272 8.88 -3.55 -13.21
N LEU A 273 9.51 -2.79 -12.31
CA LEU A 273 9.24 -2.88 -10.87
C LEU A 273 7.82 -2.40 -10.54
N ILE A 274 7.42 -1.28 -11.11
CA ILE A 274 6.08 -0.69 -10.95
C ILE A 274 5.01 -1.67 -11.46
N ASP A 275 5.18 -2.22 -12.65
CA ASP A 275 4.24 -3.17 -13.25
C ASP A 275 4.11 -4.45 -12.40
N THR A 276 5.23 -4.93 -11.84
CA THR A 276 5.24 -6.07 -10.93
C THR A 276 4.50 -5.77 -9.63
N GLU A 277 4.71 -4.61 -9.04
CA GLU A 277 4.01 -4.15 -7.82
C GLU A 277 2.50 -3.96 -8.07
N ILE A 278 2.12 -3.36 -9.20
CA ILE A 278 0.72 -3.21 -9.60
C ILE A 278 0.07 -4.59 -9.79
N ALA A 279 0.74 -5.52 -10.48
CA ALA A 279 0.24 -6.88 -10.69
C ALA A 279 0.10 -7.64 -9.37
N SER A 280 1.06 -7.52 -8.47
CA SER A 280 1.02 -8.11 -7.12
C SER A 280 -0.13 -7.54 -6.30
N SER A 281 -0.27 -6.21 -6.28
CA SER A 281 -1.38 -5.53 -5.60
C SER A 281 -2.75 -5.94 -6.16
N HIS A 282 -2.86 -6.14 -7.47
CA HIS A 282 -4.09 -6.62 -8.10
C HIS A 282 -4.43 -8.06 -7.65
N ARG A 283 -3.46 -8.97 -7.60
CA ARG A 283 -3.65 -10.34 -7.09
C ARG A 283 -4.09 -10.35 -5.63
N LEU A 284 -3.46 -9.55 -4.78
CA LEU A 284 -3.86 -9.40 -3.38
C LEU A 284 -5.30 -8.87 -3.25
N THR A 285 -5.68 -7.89 -4.06
CA THR A 285 -7.05 -7.35 -4.09
C THR A 285 -8.07 -8.42 -4.46
N LEU A 286 -7.76 -9.29 -5.43
CA LEU A 286 -8.61 -10.42 -5.79
C LEU A 286 -8.76 -11.41 -4.63
N LEU A 287 -7.66 -11.78 -3.95
CA LEU A 287 -7.71 -12.66 -2.79
C LEU A 287 -8.59 -12.06 -1.68
N VAL A 288 -8.42 -10.77 -1.37
CA VAL A 288 -9.24 -10.07 -0.36
C VAL A 288 -10.72 -10.07 -0.74
N ARG A 289 -11.06 -9.91 -2.03
CA ARG A 289 -12.44 -10.00 -2.51
C ARG A 289 -13.03 -11.40 -2.30
N TRP A 290 -12.27 -12.46 -2.58
CA TRP A 290 -12.73 -13.84 -2.37
C TRP A 290 -12.90 -14.16 -0.88
N VAL A 291 -11.97 -13.75 -0.04
CA VAL A 291 -12.08 -13.86 1.43
C VAL A 291 -13.30 -13.08 1.94
N GLY A 292 -13.50 -11.86 1.42
CA GLY A 292 -14.68 -11.06 1.73
C GLY A 292 -16.00 -11.75 1.36
N LEU A 293 -16.08 -12.28 0.14
CA LEU A 293 -17.26 -13.01 -0.32
C LEU A 293 -17.54 -14.25 0.54
N SER A 294 -16.49 -15.01 0.89
CA SER A 294 -16.64 -16.16 1.80
C SER A 294 -17.13 -15.75 3.20
N GLY A 295 -16.66 -14.61 3.73
CA GLY A 295 -17.13 -14.05 4.99
C GLY A 295 -18.62 -13.69 4.96
N LEU A 296 -19.10 -13.08 3.85
CA LEU A 296 -20.50 -12.79 3.65
C LEU A 296 -21.35 -14.08 3.53
N LEU A 297 -20.84 -15.11 2.84
CA LEU A 297 -21.51 -16.42 2.76
C LEU A 297 -21.66 -17.07 4.14
N VAL A 298 -20.59 -17.07 4.95
CA VAL A 298 -20.63 -17.60 6.32
C VAL A 298 -21.63 -16.83 7.18
N SER A 299 -21.69 -15.50 7.05
CA SER A 299 -22.69 -14.67 7.73
C SER A 299 -24.12 -15.05 7.32
N GLY A 300 -24.37 -15.23 6.00
CA GLY A 300 -25.67 -15.67 5.48
C GLY A 300 -26.08 -17.06 6.00
N LEU A 301 -25.15 -18.01 5.99
CA LEU A 301 -25.37 -19.35 6.55
C LEU A 301 -25.67 -19.31 8.06
N GLY A 302 -25.00 -18.41 8.81
CA GLY A 302 -25.30 -18.18 10.22
C GLY A 302 -26.74 -17.71 10.41
N ILE A 303 -27.20 -16.75 9.63
CA ILE A 303 -28.59 -16.28 9.68
C ILE A 303 -29.56 -17.40 9.28
N LEU A 304 -29.27 -18.17 8.23
CA LEU A 304 -30.10 -19.32 7.83
C LEU A 304 -30.24 -20.31 8.97
N ALA A 305 -29.14 -20.73 9.62
CA ALA A 305 -29.15 -21.70 10.70
C ALA A 305 -29.98 -21.21 11.91
N ILE A 306 -29.78 -19.96 12.29
CA ILE A 306 -30.49 -19.38 13.43
C ILE A 306 -31.98 -19.16 13.11
N CYS A 307 -32.33 -18.68 11.89
CA CYS A 307 -33.71 -18.58 11.47
C CYS A 307 -34.39 -19.96 11.40
N TRP A 308 -33.66 -21.00 10.96
CA TRP A 308 -34.18 -22.36 10.92
C TRP A 308 -34.54 -22.88 12.32
N MET A 309 -33.66 -22.67 13.29
CA MET A 309 -33.90 -23.00 14.69
C MET A 309 -35.07 -22.20 15.26
N ALA A 310 -35.16 -20.91 14.90
CA ALA A 310 -36.28 -20.04 15.31
C ALA A 310 -37.64 -20.53 14.87
N VAL A 311 -37.72 -21.06 13.65
CA VAL A 311 -38.98 -21.67 13.16
C VAL A 311 -39.32 -22.93 13.95
N GLY A 312 -38.32 -23.77 14.26
CA GLY A 312 -38.51 -24.98 15.05
C GLY A 312 -39.07 -24.72 16.46
N GLU A 313 -38.52 -23.74 17.18
CA GLU A 313 -38.96 -23.32 18.51
C GLU A 313 -40.39 -22.73 18.55
N ARG A 314 -40.87 -22.22 17.44
CA ARG A 314 -42.15 -21.49 17.35
C ARG A 314 -43.23 -22.27 16.58
N VAL A 315 -43.05 -23.57 16.34
CA VAL A 315 -44.01 -24.38 15.56
C VAL A 315 -45.41 -24.27 16.10
N VAL A 316 -45.60 -24.44 17.43
CA VAL A 316 -46.90 -24.34 18.09
C VAL A 316 -47.51 -22.96 17.98
N GLU A 317 -46.72 -21.89 18.16
CA GLU A 317 -47.18 -20.50 18.02
C GLU A 317 -47.66 -20.21 16.59
N ILE A 318 -46.90 -20.67 15.58
CA ILE A 318 -47.28 -20.56 14.17
C ILE A 318 -48.58 -21.32 13.88
N GLY A 319 -48.68 -22.52 14.44
CA GLY A 319 -49.90 -23.37 14.34
C GLY A 319 -51.16 -22.67 14.87
N ILE A 320 -51.07 -22.10 16.09
CA ILE A 320 -52.17 -21.33 16.71
C ILE A 320 -52.56 -20.11 15.84
N ARG A 321 -51.59 -19.33 15.38
CA ARG A 321 -51.88 -18.16 14.51
C ARG A 321 -52.54 -18.56 13.21
N ARG A 322 -52.10 -19.67 12.61
CA ARG A 322 -52.73 -20.20 11.39
C ARG A 322 -54.14 -20.73 11.62
N ALA A 323 -54.41 -21.39 12.74
CA ALA A 323 -55.72 -21.83 13.17
C ALA A 323 -56.67 -20.66 13.40
N LEU A 324 -56.18 -19.51 13.90
CA LEU A 324 -56.92 -18.27 14.08
C LEU A 324 -57.07 -17.42 12.79
N GLY A 325 -56.66 -17.95 11.61
CA GLY A 325 -56.93 -17.32 10.33
C GLY A 325 -55.74 -16.55 9.72
N ALA A 326 -54.52 -16.63 10.26
CA ALA A 326 -53.35 -16.05 9.61
C ALA A 326 -53.07 -16.76 8.29
N THR A 327 -52.81 -15.98 7.23
CA THR A 327 -52.47 -16.49 5.91
C THR A 327 -51.01 -16.98 5.86
N LYS A 328 -50.68 -17.85 4.88
CA LYS A 328 -49.26 -18.27 4.65
C LYS A 328 -48.36 -17.05 4.41
N SER A 329 -48.89 -16.04 3.68
CA SER A 329 -48.16 -14.82 3.39
C SER A 329 -47.88 -13.97 4.63
N ASP A 330 -48.79 -13.93 5.61
CA ASP A 330 -48.58 -13.17 6.85
C ASP A 330 -47.42 -13.79 7.67
N ILE A 331 -47.36 -15.10 7.78
CA ILE A 331 -46.26 -15.80 8.46
C ILE A 331 -44.94 -15.61 7.72
N PHE A 332 -44.92 -15.79 6.39
CA PHE A 332 -43.75 -15.58 5.57
C PHE A 332 -43.18 -14.18 5.71
N LEU A 333 -44.00 -13.16 5.56
CA LEU A 333 -43.61 -11.75 5.67
C LEU A 333 -43.12 -11.39 7.08
N GLN A 334 -43.67 -11.98 8.12
CA GLN A 334 -43.26 -11.76 9.49
C GLN A 334 -41.79 -12.21 9.70
N PHE A 335 -41.43 -13.45 9.32
CA PHE A 335 -40.07 -13.97 9.47
C PHE A 335 -39.10 -13.25 8.55
N LEU A 336 -39.51 -12.89 7.32
CA LEU A 336 -38.72 -12.14 6.39
C LEU A 336 -38.39 -10.75 6.93
N PHE A 337 -39.39 -10.06 7.52
CA PHE A 337 -39.20 -8.73 8.11
C PHE A 337 -38.27 -8.79 9.32
N GLU A 338 -38.38 -9.81 10.20
CA GLU A 338 -37.46 -10.03 11.31
C GLU A 338 -36.01 -10.14 10.79
N ALA A 339 -35.78 -10.93 9.72
CA ALA A 339 -34.47 -11.08 9.11
C ALA A 339 -33.95 -9.76 8.47
N VAL A 340 -34.81 -8.97 7.82
CA VAL A 340 -34.43 -7.65 7.26
C VAL A 340 -33.97 -6.70 8.35
N VAL A 341 -34.74 -6.57 9.43
CA VAL A 341 -34.39 -5.67 10.53
C VAL A 341 -33.05 -6.04 11.15
N ILE A 342 -32.83 -7.33 11.43
CA ILE A 342 -31.58 -7.80 11.99
C ILE A 342 -30.42 -7.60 11.01
N SER A 343 -30.63 -7.85 9.71
CA SER A 343 -29.60 -7.65 8.68
C SER A 343 -29.21 -6.19 8.52
N VAL A 344 -30.17 -5.26 8.55
CA VAL A 344 -29.92 -3.82 8.47
C VAL A 344 -29.14 -3.34 9.70
N LEU A 345 -29.60 -3.70 10.89
CA LEU A 345 -28.95 -3.31 12.16
C LEU A 345 -27.56 -3.91 12.25
N GLY A 346 -27.41 -5.20 11.90
CA GLY A 346 -26.12 -5.90 11.91
C GLY A 346 -25.15 -5.33 10.89
N SER A 347 -25.61 -5.02 9.67
CA SER A 347 -24.79 -4.39 8.64
C SER A 347 -24.35 -2.96 9.03
N PHE A 348 -25.24 -2.19 9.65
CA PHE A 348 -24.87 -0.86 10.15
C PHE A 348 -23.84 -0.94 11.30
N ALA A 349 -24.06 -1.83 12.26
CA ALA A 349 -23.10 -2.08 13.33
C ALA A 349 -21.75 -2.61 12.78
N GLY A 350 -21.81 -3.50 11.78
CA GLY A 350 -20.64 -4.04 11.09
C GLY A 350 -19.86 -2.95 10.33
N LEU A 351 -20.57 -2.02 9.68
CA LEU A 351 -19.96 -0.86 9.00
C LEU A 351 -19.20 0.02 9.99
N MET A 352 -19.82 0.34 11.13
CA MET A 352 -19.17 1.13 12.18
C MET A 352 -17.99 0.41 12.82
N ALA A 353 -18.13 -0.87 13.11
CA ALA A 353 -17.06 -1.70 13.65
C ALA A 353 -15.90 -1.86 12.64
N GLY A 354 -16.21 -2.09 11.36
CA GLY A 354 -15.25 -2.18 10.28
C GLY A 354 -14.45 -0.88 10.12
N ARG A 355 -15.11 0.27 10.15
CA ARG A 355 -14.44 1.58 10.12
C ARG A 355 -13.47 1.74 11.30
N ARG A 356 -13.91 1.44 12.53
CA ARG A 356 -13.06 1.54 13.73
C ARG A 356 -11.87 0.58 13.67
N ALA A 357 -12.10 -0.64 13.19
CA ALA A 357 -11.02 -1.61 13.00
C ALA A 357 -9.99 -1.12 11.97
N THR A 358 -10.44 -0.56 10.83
CA THR A 358 -9.56 0.04 9.82
C THR A 358 -8.73 1.17 10.42
N GLU A 359 -9.36 2.10 11.13
CA GLU A 359 -8.69 3.22 11.81
C GLU A 359 -7.59 2.73 12.77
N SER A 360 -7.91 1.76 13.63
CA SER A 360 -6.95 1.18 14.58
C SER A 360 -5.80 0.43 13.90
N ILE A 361 -6.04 -0.20 12.76
CA ILE A 361 -4.99 -0.90 11.98
C ILE A 361 -4.11 0.13 11.28
N ALA A 362 -4.68 1.18 10.68
CA ALA A 362 -3.97 2.25 10.01
C ALA A 362 -3.01 2.94 10.97
N GLU A 363 -3.46 3.29 12.19
CA GLU A 363 -2.62 3.90 13.23
C GLU A 363 -1.44 3.00 13.63
N ARG A 364 -1.66 1.68 13.80
CA ARG A 364 -0.60 0.74 14.20
C ARG A 364 0.41 0.45 13.11
N ALA A 365 -0.04 0.49 11.84
CA ALA A 365 0.77 0.16 10.68
C ALA A 365 1.42 1.40 10.02
N ASP A 366 1.22 2.59 10.60
CA ASP A 366 1.66 3.87 10.02
C ASP A 366 1.22 4.03 8.55
N LEU A 367 -0.07 3.71 8.31
CA LEU A 367 -0.70 3.81 7.01
C LEU A 367 -1.60 5.05 6.93
N PRO A 368 -1.73 5.68 5.76
CA PRO A 368 -2.71 6.74 5.58
C PRO A 368 -4.12 6.17 5.75
N PHE A 369 -4.90 6.70 6.68
CA PHE A 369 -6.29 6.27 6.85
C PHE A 369 -7.10 6.62 5.60
N PHE A 370 -7.65 5.58 4.96
CA PHE A 370 -8.53 5.73 3.81
C PHE A 370 -9.79 4.88 3.99
N PHE A 371 -10.95 5.53 3.99
CA PHE A 371 -12.24 4.86 4.12
C PHE A 371 -13.18 5.31 3.01
N ASP A 372 -13.49 4.39 2.09
CA ASP A 372 -14.41 4.66 0.99
C ASP A 372 -15.84 4.29 1.38
N TRP A 373 -16.67 5.31 1.63
CA TRP A 373 -18.08 5.17 1.96
C TRP A 373 -18.90 4.49 0.86
N THR A 374 -18.52 4.67 -0.41
CA THR A 374 -19.24 4.08 -1.54
C THR A 374 -19.07 2.57 -1.57
N THR A 375 -17.84 2.10 -1.43
CA THR A 375 -17.51 0.68 -1.32
C THR A 375 -18.12 0.07 -0.05
N ALA A 376 -18.06 0.75 1.09
CA ALA A 376 -18.62 0.27 2.35
C ALA A 376 -20.16 0.13 2.27
N ALA A 377 -20.85 1.10 1.68
CA ALA A 377 -22.29 1.04 1.45
C ALA A 377 -22.69 -0.08 0.49
N PHE A 378 -21.90 -0.30 -0.58
CA PHE A 378 -22.11 -1.40 -1.52
C PHE A 378 -21.97 -2.76 -0.81
N VAL A 379 -20.93 -2.96 0.00
CA VAL A 379 -20.73 -4.19 0.78
C VAL A 379 -21.86 -4.42 1.77
N ALA A 380 -22.30 -3.38 2.49
CA ALA A 380 -23.43 -3.46 3.40
C ALA A 380 -24.73 -3.83 2.67
N GLY A 381 -25.01 -3.22 1.52
CA GLY A 381 -26.15 -3.55 0.67
C GLY A 381 -26.12 -4.99 0.16
N LEU A 382 -24.95 -5.46 -0.29
CA LEU A 382 -24.76 -6.84 -0.74
C LEU A 382 -24.98 -7.84 0.42
N ALA A 383 -24.49 -7.52 1.62
CA ALA A 383 -24.70 -8.33 2.81
C ALA A 383 -26.17 -8.43 3.18
N ILE A 384 -26.91 -7.31 3.18
CA ILE A 384 -28.35 -7.32 3.44
C ILE A 384 -29.06 -8.17 2.41
N TRP A 385 -28.74 -8.03 1.13
CA TRP A 385 -29.33 -8.82 0.06
C TRP A 385 -29.06 -10.32 0.23
N MET A 386 -27.80 -10.71 0.50
CA MET A 386 -27.43 -12.10 0.75
C MET A 386 -28.15 -12.67 1.98
N ASN A 387 -28.17 -11.95 3.09
CA ASN A 387 -28.86 -12.37 4.32
C ASN A 387 -30.36 -12.59 4.07
N LEU A 388 -30.97 -11.73 3.23
CA LEU A 388 -32.35 -11.85 2.83
C LEU A 388 -32.59 -13.14 2.02
N VAL A 389 -31.73 -13.44 1.04
CA VAL A 389 -31.79 -14.65 0.24
C VAL A 389 -31.73 -15.91 1.13
N PHE A 390 -30.82 -15.93 2.09
CA PHE A 390 -30.70 -17.05 3.04
C PHE A 390 -31.89 -17.15 3.98
N ALA A 391 -32.53 -16.06 4.34
CA ALA A 391 -33.72 -16.03 5.18
C ALA A 391 -35.00 -16.52 4.44
N LEU A 392 -35.03 -16.49 3.10
CA LEU A 392 -36.17 -16.96 2.32
C LEU A 392 -36.54 -18.44 2.59
N VAL A 393 -35.53 -19.29 2.73
CA VAL A 393 -35.71 -20.74 2.93
C VAL A 393 -36.46 -21.05 4.23
N PRO A 394 -35.99 -20.59 5.41
CA PRO A 394 -36.68 -20.86 6.66
C PRO A 394 -38.03 -20.14 6.75
N SER A 395 -38.15 -18.90 6.20
CA SER A 395 -39.44 -18.16 6.17
C SER A 395 -40.50 -18.90 5.37
N ARG A 396 -40.12 -19.49 4.20
CA ARG A 396 -41.02 -20.31 3.39
C ARG A 396 -41.44 -21.58 4.13
N ARG A 397 -40.52 -22.25 4.84
CA ARG A 397 -40.82 -23.41 5.66
C ARG A 397 -41.82 -23.06 6.77
N ALA A 398 -41.64 -21.96 7.49
CA ALA A 398 -42.58 -21.50 8.52
C ALA A 398 -43.98 -21.28 7.95
N ALA A 399 -44.09 -20.67 6.76
CA ALA A 399 -45.38 -20.42 6.10
C ALA A 399 -46.11 -21.70 5.64
N LEU A 400 -45.39 -22.77 5.38
CA LEU A 400 -45.93 -24.04 4.90
C LEU A 400 -46.26 -25.05 6.00
N LEU A 401 -46.02 -24.72 7.27
CA LEU A 401 -46.37 -25.59 8.42
C LEU A 401 -47.87 -25.88 8.45
N ASP A 402 -48.24 -27.17 8.60
CA ASP A 402 -49.61 -27.59 8.78
C ASP A 402 -50.05 -27.32 10.25
N PRO A 403 -51.15 -26.53 10.44
CA PRO A 403 -51.61 -26.19 11.78
C PRO A 403 -52.00 -27.41 12.62
N ILE A 404 -52.50 -28.50 12.00
CA ILE A 404 -52.90 -29.71 12.72
C ILE A 404 -51.66 -30.42 13.30
N ARG A 405 -50.63 -30.59 12.44
CA ARG A 405 -49.37 -31.21 12.90
C ARG A 405 -48.59 -30.35 13.86
N ALA A 406 -48.67 -29.02 13.71
CA ALA A 406 -48.00 -28.08 14.61
C ALA A 406 -48.56 -28.09 16.02
N LEU A 407 -49.84 -28.38 16.20
CA LEU A 407 -50.50 -28.50 17.52
C LEU A 407 -50.38 -29.87 18.16
N GLN A 408 -50.00 -30.91 17.38
CA GLN A 408 -49.78 -32.27 17.86
C GLN A 408 -48.31 -32.57 18.21
N SER A 409 -47.39 -31.65 17.89
CA SER A 409 -45.97 -31.79 18.24
C SER A 409 -45.74 -31.26 19.65
N GLU A 410 -45.80 -32.14 20.66
CA GLU A 410 -45.17 -31.99 21.97
C GLU A 410 -43.70 -32.43 21.91
#